data_5624ed63b28af3bc63031a86858af874
#
_entry.id   5624ed63b28af3bc63031a86858af874
#
_cell.length_a   1.000
_cell.length_b   1.000
_cell.length_c   1.000
_cell.angle_alpha   90.00
_cell.angle_beta   90.00
_cell.angle_gamma   90.00
#
_symmetry.space_group_name_H-M   'P 1'
#
loop_
_entity.id
_entity.type
_entity.pdbx_description
1 polymer ?
#
loop_
_entity_poly.entity_id
_entity_poly.type
_entity_poly.pdbx_seq_one_letter_code
_entity_poly.pdbx_strand_id
1 'polypeptide(L)'
;MRARSASSHDNARALHAAIEERLQNSDWKGGASEAHGLLSALACRGVQHVHGKAWLLRLSSESDLELVDAMFGEILRDLRGDAFAFKLLLPEDSAERARRIDALADWCGGFAQGFLHDGAEQLEGFPPAVRESFGDIMRISRIDNARHNGGERALVEIEEYLRAAAQVIFDELNPPSREVAGAGEH
;
A
#
# COMPACT_ATOMS: atom_id res chain seq x y z
N MET A 1 -5.57 2.61 30.60
CA MET A 1 -4.84 3.06 29.42
C MET A 1 -5.20 2.18 28.22
N ARG A 2 -6.51 2.13 27.82
CA ARG A 2 -7.04 1.25 26.74
C ARG A 2 -7.89 1.97 25.70
N ALA A 3 -7.92 3.30 25.68
CA ALA A 3 -8.85 4.05 24.81
C ALA A 3 -8.28 4.53 23.46
N ARG A 4 -6.98 4.38 23.20
CA ARG A 4 -6.34 4.86 21.96
C ARG A 4 -6.35 3.86 20.79
N SER A 5 -6.53 2.58 21.05
CA SER A 5 -6.49 1.55 20.00
C SER A 5 -7.81 1.48 19.20
N ALA A 6 -8.96 1.64 19.84
CA ALA A 6 -10.26 1.60 19.16
C ALA A 6 -10.45 2.76 18.17
N SER A 7 -10.02 3.97 18.51
CA SER A 7 -10.19 5.17 17.68
C SER A 7 -9.39 5.09 16.35
N SER A 8 -8.23 4.46 16.33
CA SER A 8 -7.41 4.33 15.11
C SER A 8 -7.99 3.30 14.13
N HIS A 9 -8.56 2.21 14.64
CA HIS A 9 -9.21 1.18 13.82
C HIS A 9 -10.51 1.69 13.22
N ASP A 10 -11.33 2.41 14.00
CA ASP A 10 -12.59 2.98 13.53
C ASP A 10 -12.36 4.06 12.46
N ASN A 11 -11.28 4.82 12.56
CA ASN A 11 -10.92 5.83 11.56
C ASN A 11 -10.44 5.19 10.24
N ALA A 12 -9.65 4.10 10.30
CA ALA A 12 -9.21 3.36 9.12
C ALA A 12 -10.39 2.69 8.38
N ARG A 13 -11.38 2.20 9.12
CA ARG A 13 -12.62 1.61 8.57
C ARG A 13 -13.49 2.65 7.88
N ALA A 14 -13.68 3.80 8.50
CA ALA A 14 -14.43 4.90 7.92
C ALA A 14 -13.75 5.41 6.64
N LEU A 15 -12.42 5.47 6.64
CA LEU A 15 -11.64 5.85 5.47
C LEU A 15 -11.78 4.83 4.33
N HIS A 16 -11.71 3.52 4.61
CA HIS A 16 -11.91 2.48 3.59
C HIS A 16 -13.28 2.61 2.93
N ALA A 17 -14.34 2.72 3.72
CA ALA A 17 -15.70 2.83 3.20
C ALA A 17 -15.90 4.11 2.37
N ALA A 18 -15.35 5.24 2.81
CA ALA A 18 -15.43 6.50 2.08
C ALA A 18 -14.66 6.45 0.74
N ILE A 19 -13.49 5.84 0.72
CA ILE A 19 -12.70 5.65 -0.49
C ILE A 19 -13.43 4.71 -1.45
N GLU A 20 -13.95 3.59 -0.94
CA GLU A 20 -14.70 2.62 -1.74
C GLU A 20 -15.91 3.26 -2.42
N GLU A 21 -16.72 4.03 -1.67
CA GLU A 21 -17.88 4.74 -2.21
C GLU A 21 -17.49 5.74 -3.31
N ARG A 22 -16.40 6.49 -3.10
CA ARG A 22 -15.91 7.46 -4.10
C ARG A 22 -15.39 6.77 -5.35
N LEU A 23 -14.62 5.70 -5.22
CA LEU A 23 -14.08 4.96 -6.36
C LEU A 23 -15.16 4.27 -7.18
N GLN A 24 -16.25 3.79 -6.54
CA GLN A 24 -17.41 3.23 -7.24
C GLN A 24 -18.11 4.25 -8.16
N ASN A 25 -18.03 5.54 -7.84
CA ASN A 25 -18.60 6.64 -8.63
C ASN A 25 -17.61 7.26 -9.63
N SER A 26 -16.39 6.71 -9.73
CA SER A 26 -15.36 7.14 -10.68
C SER A 26 -15.21 6.19 -11.87
N ASP A 27 -14.32 6.51 -12.80
CA ASP A 27 -13.94 5.61 -13.90
C ASP A 27 -13.01 4.46 -13.45
N TRP A 28 -12.56 4.47 -12.20
CA TRP A 28 -11.78 3.40 -11.61
C TRP A 28 -12.63 2.13 -11.43
N LYS A 29 -12.11 1.00 -11.88
CA LYS A 29 -12.82 -0.29 -11.81
C LYS A 29 -12.32 -1.17 -10.66
N GLY A 30 -11.22 -0.77 -9.99
CA GLY A 30 -10.68 -1.44 -8.82
C GLY A 30 -11.34 -0.96 -7.52
N GLY A 31 -11.05 -1.63 -6.42
CA GLY A 31 -11.49 -1.27 -5.09
C GLY A 31 -10.52 -0.37 -4.33
N ALA A 32 -10.90 0.02 -3.12
CA ALA A 32 -10.08 0.83 -2.23
C ALA A 32 -8.74 0.15 -1.89
N SER A 33 -8.74 -1.17 -1.73
CA SER A 33 -7.52 -1.93 -1.45
C SER A 33 -6.54 -1.89 -2.61
N GLU A 34 -7.02 -2.02 -3.86
CA GLU A 34 -6.18 -1.92 -5.06
C GLU A 34 -5.59 -0.51 -5.21
N ALA A 35 -6.39 0.53 -5.03
CA ALA A 35 -5.93 1.91 -5.07
C ALA A 35 -4.85 2.19 -4.00
N HIS A 36 -5.06 1.70 -2.78
CA HIS A 36 -4.08 1.83 -1.70
C HIS A 36 -2.78 1.08 -2.01
N GLY A 37 -2.86 -0.13 -2.56
CA GLY A 37 -1.68 -0.89 -2.99
C GLY A 37 -0.87 -0.14 -4.04
N LEU A 38 -1.54 0.41 -5.07
CA LEU A 38 -0.92 1.22 -6.11
C LEU A 38 -0.20 2.44 -5.52
N LEU A 39 -0.85 3.19 -4.65
CA LEU A 39 -0.27 4.37 -4.01
C LEU A 39 0.89 4.01 -3.09
N SER A 40 0.80 2.89 -2.36
CA SER A 40 1.89 2.38 -1.52
C SER A 40 3.14 2.06 -2.35
N ALA A 41 2.96 1.45 -3.51
CA ALA A 41 4.07 1.19 -4.43
C ALA A 41 4.71 2.47 -4.98
N LEU A 42 3.90 3.48 -5.33
CA LEU A 42 4.42 4.80 -5.75
C LEU A 42 5.23 5.46 -4.63
N ALA A 43 4.76 5.37 -3.38
CA ALA A 43 5.50 5.85 -2.22
C ALA A 43 6.84 5.11 -2.06
N CYS A 44 6.85 3.78 -2.16
CA CYS A 44 8.07 2.97 -2.16
C CYS A 44 9.05 3.37 -3.27
N ARG A 45 8.54 3.72 -4.46
CA ARG A 45 9.33 4.20 -5.61
C ARG A 45 9.83 5.64 -5.47
N GLY A 46 9.67 6.27 -4.31
CA GLY A 46 10.17 7.61 -4.02
C GLY A 46 9.35 8.75 -4.63
N VAL A 47 8.12 8.46 -5.10
CA VAL A 47 7.18 9.52 -5.51
C VAL A 47 6.86 10.37 -4.28
N GLN A 48 6.97 11.71 -4.42
CA GLN A 48 6.68 12.64 -3.33
C GLN A 48 5.29 13.28 -3.48
N HIS A 49 4.81 13.41 -4.71
CA HIS A 49 3.52 14.01 -5.04
C HIS A 49 2.80 13.16 -6.08
N VAL A 50 1.60 12.73 -5.76
CA VAL A 50 0.85 11.77 -6.59
C VAL A 50 0.01 12.43 -7.67
N HIS A 51 -0.20 13.76 -7.64
CA HIS A 51 -1.03 14.48 -8.61
C HIS A 51 -0.69 14.15 -10.08
N GLY A 52 0.59 14.13 -10.41
CA GLY A 52 1.06 13.77 -11.76
C GLY A 52 0.89 12.28 -12.11
N LYS A 53 0.45 11.45 -11.17
CA LYS A 53 0.24 10.00 -11.34
C LYS A 53 -1.24 9.58 -11.18
N ALA A 54 -2.12 10.52 -10.88
CA ALA A 54 -3.54 10.23 -10.67
C ALA A 54 -4.22 9.57 -11.87
N TRP A 55 -3.67 9.75 -13.08
CA TRP A 55 -4.10 9.07 -14.29
C TRP A 55 -4.03 7.53 -14.18
N LEU A 56 -3.17 6.99 -13.32
CA LEU A 56 -3.08 5.55 -13.05
C LEU A 56 -4.38 5.02 -12.42
N LEU A 57 -5.07 5.86 -11.65
CA LEU A 57 -6.37 5.59 -11.07
C LEU A 57 -7.53 6.08 -11.94
N ARG A 58 -7.25 6.62 -13.15
CA ARG A 58 -8.24 7.21 -14.05
C ARG A 58 -9.15 8.26 -13.38
N LEU A 59 -8.62 8.93 -12.37
CA LEU A 59 -9.32 9.96 -11.62
C LEU A 59 -8.98 11.33 -12.21
N SER A 60 -9.98 12.16 -12.42
CA SER A 60 -9.83 13.48 -13.06
C SER A 60 -10.59 14.59 -12.36
N SER A 61 -11.54 14.26 -11.47
CA SER A 61 -12.24 15.29 -10.69
C SER A 61 -11.34 15.85 -9.59
N GLU A 62 -11.46 17.14 -9.30
CA GLU A 62 -10.67 17.80 -8.26
C GLU A 62 -10.86 17.13 -6.89
N SER A 63 -12.10 16.77 -6.56
CA SER A 63 -12.42 16.11 -5.30
C SER A 63 -11.83 14.69 -5.17
N ASP A 64 -11.66 13.98 -6.29
CA ASP A 64 -11.02 12.66 -6.29
C ASP A 64 -9.50 12.79 -6.17
N LEU A 65 -8.92 13.83 -6.78
CA LEU A 65 -7.50 14.14 -6.64
C LEU A 65 -7.15 14.52 -5.20
N GLU A 66 -7.98 15.32 -4.51
CA GLU A 66 -7.82 15.64 -3.10
C GLU A 66 -7.85 14.38 -2.20
N LEU A 67 -8.77 13.45 -2.48
CA LEU A 67 -8.86 12.19 -1.76
C LEU A 67 -7.60 11.33 -1.94
N VAL A 68 -7.11 11.22 -3.18
CA VAL A 68 -5.89 10.47 -3.50
C VAL A 68 -4.67 11.10 -2.84
N ASP A 69 -4.55 12.42 -2.86
CA ASP A 69 -3.46 13.15 -2.19
C ASP A 69 -3.49 12.93 -0.67
N ALA A 70 -4.68 12.99 -0.05
CA ALA A 70 -4.82 12.74 1.38
C ALA A 70 -4.40 11.30 1.73
N MET A 71 -4.86 10.31 0.98
CA MET A 71 -4.50 8.91 1.17
C MET A 71 -3.00 8.68 0.96
N PHE A 72 -2.43 9.27 -0.08
CA PHE A 72 -1.00 9.17 -0.36
C PHE A 72 -0.14 9.81 0.75
N GLY A 73 -0.59 10.96 1.26
CA GLY A 73 0.07 11.64 2.39
C GLY A 73 0.06 10.78 3.67
N GLU A 74 -1.03 10.07 3.94
CA GLU A 74 -1.10 9.12 5.07
C GLU A 74 -0.14 7.94 4.87
N ILE A 75 -0.14 7.32 3.69
CA ILE A 75 0.78 6.23 3.34
C ILE A 75 2.24 6.66 3.55
N LEU A 76 2.63 7.82 3.02
CA LEU A 76 4.00 8.33 3.18
C LEU A 76 4.37 8.60 4.64
N ARG A 77 3.45 9.16 5.42
CA ARG A 77 3.66 9.41 6.84
C ARG A 77 3.87 8.09 7.59
N ASP A 78 3.04 7.09 7.31
CA ASP A 78 3.07 5.81 8.01
C ASP A 78 4.32 4.99 7.63
N LEU A 79 4.72 4.98 6.35
CA LEU A 79 5.96 4.32 5.89
C LEU A 79 7.24 4.99 6.43
N ARG A 80 7.20 6.32 6.69
CA ARG A 80 8.32 7.07 7.31
C ARG A 80 8.30 7.04 8.82
N GLY A 81 7.20 6.58 9.41
CA GLY A 81 6.99 6.53 10.85
C GLY A 81 7.64 5.31 11.51
N ASP A 82 7.09 4.93 12.65
CA ASP A 82 7.53 3.73 13.35
C ASP A 82 7.25 2.47 12.50
N ALA A 83 8.10 1.44 12.63
CA ALA A 83 8.10 0.21 11.83
C ALA A 83 6.74 -0.54 11.77
N PHE A 84 5.76 -0.17 12.61
CA PHE A 84 4.44 -0.77 12.66
C PHE A 84 3.30 0.22 12.35
N ALA A 85 3.64 1.43 11.92
CA ALA A 85 2.63 2.46 11.63
C ALA A 85 1.87 2.15 10.33
N PHE A 86 2.58 1.73 9.29
CA PHE A 86 1.98 1.39 7.99
C PHE A 86 1.05 0.18 8.11
N LYS A 87 -0.15 0.31 7.54
CA LYS A 87 -1.17 -0.74 7.49
C LYS A 87 -1.78 -0.79 6.11
N LEU A 88 -2.15 -1.99 5.67
CA LEU A 88 -2.91 -2.17 4.45
C LEU A 88 -4.34 -1.65 4.65
N LEU A 89 -4.88 -1.00 3.65
CA LEU A 89 -6.29 -0.60 3.63
C LEU A 89 -7.13 -1.78 3.13
N LEU A 90 -7.72 -2.52 4.06
CA LEU A 90 -8.50 -3.73 3.81
C LEU A 90 -9.90 -3.60 4.42
N PRO A 91 -10.87 -4.41 3.95
CA PRO A 91 -12.17 -4.53 4.62
C PRO A 91 -12.01 -4.92 6.09
N GLU A 92 -13.01 -4.59 6.90
CA GLU A 92 -13.03 -4.96 8.34
C GLU A 92 -12.99 -6.47 8.57
N ASP A 93 -12.49 -6.86 9.76
CA ASP A 93 -12.39 -8.27 10.17
C ASP A 93 -13.73 -8.99 10.22
N SER A 94 -14.83 -8.25 10.38
CA SER A 94 -16.20 -8.75 10.32
C SER A 94 -16.71 -9.03 8.90
N ALA A 95 -16.00 -8.55 7.86
CA ALA A 95 -16.37 -8.80 6.48
C ALA A 95 -16.23 -10.29 6.13
N GLU A 96 -16.99 -10.72 5.14
CA GLU A 96 -16.91 -12.09 4.63
C GLU A 96 -15.46 -12.44 4.23
N ARG A 97 -15.01 -13.61 4.66
CA ARG A 97 -13.63 -14.06 4.44
C ARG A 97 -13.21 -14.01 2.96
N ALA A 98 -14.10 -14.40 2.06
CA ALA A 98 -13.84 -14.34 0.62
C ALA A 98 -13.50 -12.92 0.17
N ARG A 99 -14.28 -11.92 0.61
CA ARG A 99 -14.04 -10.51 0.32
C ARG A 99 -12.69 -10.01 0.87
N ARG A 100 -12.28 -10.51 2.04
CA ARG A 100 -10.98 -10.14 2.62
C ARG A 100 -9.81 -10.74 1.85
N ILE A 101 -9.95 -11.98 1.35
CA ILE A 101 -8.95 -12.62 0.48
C ILE A 101 -8.84 -11.85 -0.85
N ASP A 102 -9.97 -11.53 -1.47
CA ASP A 102 -10.01 -10.78 -2.73
C ASP A 102 -9.34 -9.39 -2.53
N ALA A 103 -9.63 -8.71 -1.45
CA ALA A 103 -9.02 -7.41 -1.12
C ALA A 103 -7.49 -7.49 -0.92
N LEU A 104 -6.97 -8.58 -0.34
CA LEU A 104 -5.52 -8.81 -0.26
C LEU A 104 -4.91 -9.01 -1.65
N ALA A 105 -5.57 -9.78 -2.51
CA ALA A 105 -5.11 -10.00 -3.89
C ALA A 105 -5.17 -8.69 -4.70
N ASP A 106 -6.23 -7.92 -4.54
CA ASP A 106 -6.42 -6.60 -5.18
C ASP A 106 -5.33 -5.61 -4.73
N TRP A 107 -5.04 -5.58 -3.42
CA TRP A 107 -3.96 -4.74 -2.89
C TRP A 107 -2.62 -5.10 -3.53
N CYS A 108 -2.30 -6.39 -3.63
CA CYS A 108 -1.07 -6.86 -4.27
C CYS A 108 -1.05 -6.52 -5.76
N GLY A 109 -2.17 -6.63 -6.46
CA GLY A 109 -2.32 -6.26 -7.87
C GLY A 109 -2.06 -4.78 -8.09
N GLY A 110 -2.66 -3.92 -7.28
CA GLY A 110 -2.43 -2.48 -7.28
C GLY A 110 -0.97 -2.14 -6.98
N PHE A 111 -0.37 -2.78 -5.97
CA PHE A 111 1.04 -2.60 -5.66
C PHE A 111 1.95 -2.94 -6.84
N ALA A 112 1.69 -4.07 -7.50
CA ALA A 112 2.43 -4.46 -8.70
C ALA A 112 2.30 -3.44 -9.83
N GLN A 113 1.08 -2.95 -10.08
CA GLN A 113 0.82 -1.91 -11.09
C GLN A 113 1.57 -0.62 -10.76
N GLY A 114 1.50 -0.14 -9.52
CA GLY A 114 2.19 1.07 -9.09
C GLY A 114 3.71 0.91 -9.12
N PHE A 115 4.24 -0.26 -8.78
CA PHE A 115 5.67 -0.53 -8.78
C PHE A 115 6.26 -0.54 -10.19
N LEU A 116 5.51 -1.05 -11.18
CA LEU A 116 5.94 -1.21 -12.58
C LEU A 116 5.47 -0.07 -13.50
N HIS A 117 4.87 0.99 -12.96
CA HIS A 117 4.16 2.02 -13.74
C HIS A 117 5.00 2.77 -14.79
N ASP A 118 6.30 2.81 -14.61
CA ASP A 118 7.26 3.49 -15.50
C ASP A 118 8.03 2.54 -16.41
N GLY A 119 7.52 1.31 -16.59
CA GLY A 119 8.18 0.30 -17.40
C GLY A 119 9.38 -0.34 -16.71
N ALA A 120 9.43 -0.33 -15.38
CA ALA A 120 10.48 -0.99 -14.59
C ALA A 120 10.40 -2.52 -14.72
N GLU A 121 10.34 -3.04 -15.95
CA GLU A 121 10.35 -4.48 -16.22
C GLU A 121 11.67 -5.14 -15.82
N GLN A 122 12.74 -4.35 -15.67
CA GLN A 122 14.05 -4.82 -15.27
C GLN A 122 14.21 -4.78 -13.74
N LEU A 123 13.58 -5.74 -13.07
CA LEU A 123 13.75 -5.93 -11.61
C LEU A 123 15.22 -6.17 -11.22
N GLU A 124 16.06 -6.56 -12.15
CA GLU A 124 17.49 -6.84 -11.94
C GLU A 124 18.27 -5.62 -11.42
N GLY A 125 17.81 -4.41 -11.71
CA GLY A 125 18.41 -3.16 -11.23
C GLY A 125 18.11 -2.84 -9.77
N PHE A 126 17.17 -3.53 -9.12
CA PHE A 126 16.81 -3.28 -7.72
C PHE A 126 17.63 -4.13 -6.74
N PRO A 127 17.79 -3.67 -5.48
CA PRO A 127 18.40 -4.46 -4.42
C PRO A 127 17.79 -5.86 -4.28
N PRO A 128 18.56 -6.88 -3.89
CA PRO A 128 18.03 -8.25 -3.72
C PRO A 128 16.81 -8.32 -2.81
N ALA A 129 16.80 -7.60 -1.69
CA ALA A 129 15.67 -7.57 -0.75
C ALA A 129 14.40 -7.02 -1.40
N VAL A 130 14.51 -5.98 -2.24
CA VAL A 130 13.38 -5.42 -3.00
C VAL A 130 12.83 -6.44 -3.99
N ARG A 131 13.70 -7.13 -4.73
CA ARG A 131 13.29 -8.14 -5.72
C ARG A 131 12.57 -9.32 -5.06
N GLU A 132 13.07 -9.79 -3.93
CA GLU A 132 12.48 -10.87 -3.15
C GLU A 132 11.10 -10.46 -2.62
N SER A 133 11.02 -9.33 -1.90
CA SER A 133 9.76 -8.82 -1.35
C SER A 133 8.72 -8.56 -2.43
N PHE A 134 9.11 -7.96 -3.56
CA PHE A 134 8.20 -7.74 -4.68
C PHE A 134 7.75 -9.05 -5.32
N GLY A 135 8.66 -10.03 -5.49
CA GLY A 135 8.32 -11.36 -6.00
C GLY A 135 7.31 -12.10 -5.13
N ASP A 136 7.38 -11.92 -3.81
CA ASP A 136 6.42 -12.48 -2.87
C ASP A 136 5.05 -11.81 -2.96
N ILE A 137 5.01 -10.46 -3.05
CA ILE A 137 3.77 -9.73 -3.30
C ILE A 137 3.11 -10.22 -4.59
N MET A 138 3.87 -10.40 -5.66
CA MET A 138 3.37 -10.93 -6.93
C MET A 138 2.84 -12.37 -6.84
N ARG A 139 3.41 -13.19 -5.96
CA ARG A 139 2.89 -14.56 -5.72
C ARG A 139 1.57 -14.51 -4.98
N ILE A 140 1.44 -13.64 -3.98
CA ILE A 140 0.22 -13.46 -3.20
C ILE A 140 -0.91 -12.89 -4.07
N SER A 141 -0.64 -11.99 -5.01
CA SER A 141 -1.65 -11.46 -5.94
C SER A 141 -2.37 -12.52 -6.76
N ARG A 142 -1.78 -13.72 -6.87
CA ARG A 142 -2.33 -14.86 -7.65
C ARG A 142 -3.02 -15.90 -6.80
N ILE A 143 -3.23 -15.62 -5.50
CA ILE A 143 -3.93 -16.54 -4.60
C ILE A 143 -5.38 -16.63 -5.05
N ASP A 144 -5.79 -17.84 -5.44
CA ASP A 144 -7.17 -18.16 -5.76
C ASP A 144 -7.95 -18.43 -4.46
N ASN A 145 -9.04 -17.70 -4.26
CA ASN A 145 -9.94 -17.81 -3.13
C ASN A 145 -10.45 -19.26 -2.92
N ALA A 146 -10.67 -20.01 -4.02
CA ALA A 146 -11.14 -21.38 -3.99
C ALA A 146 -10.11 -22.38 -3.44
N ARG A 147 -8.81 -22.03 -3.44
CA ARG A 147 -7.71 -22.91 -3.03
C ARG A 147 -7.12 -22.57 -1.67
N HIS A 148 -7.48 -21.43 -1.10
CA HIS A 148 -6.90 -21.00 0.17
C HIS A 148 -7.66 -21.58 1.36
N ASN A 149 -7.26 -22.79 1.77
CA ASN A 149 -7.82 -23.50 2.93
C ASN A 149 -7.25 -23.02 4.29
N GLY A 150 -6.44 -21.96 4.31
CA GLY A 150 -5.93 -21.36 5.54
C GLY A 150 -7.07 -20.73 6.37
N GLY A 151 -7.05 -20.92 7.69
CA GLY A 151 -8.00 -20.29 8.61
C GLY A 151 -7.77 -18.77 8.72
N GLU A 152 -8.50 -18.11 9.61
CA GLU A 152 -8.37 -16.67 9.91
C GLU A 152 -6.93 -16.27 10.24
N ARG A 153 -6.22 -17.12 10.97
CA ARG A 153 -4.81 -16.90 11.31
C ARG A 153 -3.92 -16.74 10.08
N ALA A 154 -4.17 -17.51 9.01
CA ALA A 154 -3.38 -17.39 7.78
C ALA A 154 -3.59 -16.06 7.07
N LEU A 155 -4.80 -15.48 7.13
CA LEU A 155 -5.04 -14.12 6.59
C LEU A 155 -4.24 -13.06 7.34
N VAL A 156 -4.25 -13.12 8.66
CA VAL A 156 -3.47 -12.20 9.51
C VAL A 156 -1.96 -12.33 9.22
N GLU A 157 -1.46 -13.54 9.08
CA GLU A 157 -0.05 -13.80 8.74
C GLU A 157 0.32 -13.24 7.36
N ILE A 158 -0.56 -13.35 6.36
CA ILE A 158 -0.36 -12.78 5.03
C ILE A 158 -0.39 -11.24 5.08
N GLU A 159 -1.33 -10.65 5.79
CA GLU A 159 -1.43 -9.20 5.97
C GLU A 159 -0.17 -8.62 6.60
N GLU A 160 0.30 -9.22 7.71
CA GLU A 160 1.54 -8.80 8.38
C GLU A 160 2.77 -8.98 7.48
N TYR A 161 2.80 -10.05 6.70
CA TYR A 161 3.87 -10.27 5.74
C TYR A 161 3.90 -9.19 4.65
N LEU A 162 2.75 -8.88 4.04
CA LEU A 162 2.64 -7.83 3.02
C LEU A 162 3.03 -6.47 3.56
N ARG A 163 2.61 -6.15 4.78
CA ARG A 163 3.00 -4.93 5.49
C ARG A 163 4.52 -4.84 5.63
N ALA A 164 5.15 -5.91 6.11
CA ALA A 164 6.60 -5.97 6.28
C ALA A 164 7.34 -5.89 4.94
N ALA A 165 6.84 -6.56 3.90
CA ALA A 165 7.43 -6.53 2.56
C ALA A 165 7.40 -5.12 1.96
N ALA A 166 6.28 -4.40 2.10
CA ALA A 166 6.18 -3.01 1.66
C ALA A 166 7.14 -2.09 2.42
N GLN A 167 7.29 -2.28 3.73
CA GLN A 167 8.23 -1.51 4.54
C GLN A 167 9.68 -1.77 4.11
N VAL A 168 10.06 -3.04 3.89
CA VAL A 168 11.41 -3.39 3.38
C VAL A 168 11.67 -2.70 2.04
N ILE A 169 10.72 -2.75 1.11
CA ILE A 169 10.87 -2.09 -0.20
C ILE A 169 11.04 -0.57 -0.01
N PHE A 170 10.24 0.03 0.87
CA PHE A 170 10.33 1.47 1.12
C PHE A 170 11.69 1.85 1.70
N ASP A 171 12.16 1.16 2.72
CA ASP A 171 13.42 1.47 3.42
C ASP A 171 14.64 1.30 2.50
N GLU A 172 14.64 0.25 1.68
CA GLU A 172 15.72 -0.02 0.72
C GLU A 172 15.79 1.03 -0.40
N LEU A 173 14.66 1.54 -0.85
CA LEU A 173 14.60 2.50 -1.95
C LEU A 173 14.62 3.97 -1.50
N ASN A 174 14.36 4.24 -0.22
CA ASN A 174 14.34 5.58 0.37
C ASN A 174 15.24 5.65 1.61
N PRO A 175 16.54 5.34 1.49
CA PRO A 175 17.43 5.39 2.64
C PRO A 175 17.43 6.81 3.24
N PRO A 176 17.50 6.96 4.56
CA PRO A 176 17.59 8.26 5.19
C PRO A 176 18.79 9.02 4.61
N SER A 177 18.60 10.29 4.26
CA SER A 177 19.69 11.14 3.77
C SER A 177 20.81 11.11 4.81
N ARG A 178 21.99 10.60 4.43
CA ARG A 178 23.19 10.75 5.25
C ARG A 178 23.42 12.24 5.38
N GLU A 179 23.10 12.81 6.54
CA GLU A 179 23.65 14.09 6.91
C GLU A 179 25.17 13.97 6.74
N VAL A 180 25.71 14.77 5.84
CA VAL A 180 27.15 14.96 5.72
C VAL A 180 27.58 15.64 7.03
N ALA A 181 27.79 14.82 8.06
CA ALA A 181 28.47 15.26 9.25
C ALA A 181 29.94 15.51 8.88
N GLY A 182 30.32 16.78 8.86
CA GLY A 182 31.70 17.13 8.97
C GLY A 182 32.40 17.65 7.72
N ALA A 183 32.34 18.94 7.54
CA ALA A 183 33.46 19.74 7.10
C ALA A 183 33.45 21.05 7.89
N GLY A 184 33.71 20.93 9.16
CA GLY A 184 34.12 22.02 10.00
C GLY A 184 35.47 21.65 10.59
N GLU A 185 36.55 22.12 9.99
CA GLU A 185 37.83 22.40 10.64
C GLU A 185 38.87 22.71 9.54
N HIS A 186 39.05 23.95 9.29
CA HIS A 186 40.38 24.61 9.41
C HIS A 186 40.19 26.11 9.18
#